data_3dbbe36f09794812d44c2e01a168b72e
#
_entry.id   3dbbe36f09794812d44c2e01a168b72e
#
_cell.length_a   1.000
_cell.length_b   1.000
_cell.length_c   1.000
_cell.angle_alpha   90.00
_cell.angle_beta   90.00
_cell.angle_gamma   90.00
#
_symmetry.space_group_name_H-M   'P 1'
#
loop_
_entity.id
_entity.type
_entity.pdbx_description
1 polymer ?
#
loop_
_entity_poly.entity_id
_entity_poly.type
_entity_poly.pdbx_seq_one_letter_code
_entity_poly.pdbx_strand_id
1 'polypeptide(L)'
;MSNQKKYLFKVVVVGDGGIGKSTMIQYLKTGRYIPMRITIGTDLFTHSYVFNDIHVKLQIWDFAGESRFRFFLPNYARGAHGCLLCYDITRYTSFENLMEWYNIVKNSAPNVEFILVGEKYDLAVLKRTVKKKMAQEFAKKMKIPYFFETSSVTGYNNNLIFETMAKLLLEKREEIVQEN
;
A
#
# COMPACT_ATOMS: atom_id res chain seq x y z
N MET A 1 -15.47 32.63 3.06
CA MET A 1 -14.78 31.57 2.31
C MET A 1 -14.35 30.50 3.31
N SER A 2 -14.96 29.32 3.31
CA SER A 2 -14.58 28.25 4.23
C SER A 2 -13.14 27.84 3.92
N ASN A 3 -12.26 27.92 4.90
CA ASN A 3 -10.87 27.53 4.77
C ASN A 3 -10.84 25.99 4.72
N GLN A 4 -10.99 25.41 3.53
CA GLN A 4 -11.00 23.95 3.34
C GLN A 4 -9.65 23.39 3.79
N LYS A 5 -9.68 22.51 4.80
CA LYS A 5 -8.46 21.79 5.23
C LYS A 5 -7.97 20.88 4.10
N LYS A 6 -6.68 20.94 3.82
CA LYS A 6 -6.02 20.13 2.77
C LYS A 6 -4.81 19.42 3.35
N TYR A 7 -4.75 18.13 3.15
CA TYR A 7 -3.62 17.29 3.57
C TYR A 7 -2.98 16.60 2.37
N LEU A 8 -1.66 16.50 2.39
CA LEU A 8 -0.87 15.74 1.44
C LEU A 8 -0.09 14.66 2.18
N PHE A 9 -0.32 13.39 1.83
CA PHE A 9 0.38 12.28 2.43
C PHE A 9 1.17 11.50 1.38
N LYS A 10 2.41 11.21 1.70
CA LYS A 10 3.25 10.31 0.92
C LYS A 10 2.98 8.87 1.32
N VAL A 11 2.64 8.03 0.34
CA VAL A 11 2.37 6.60 0.51
C VAL A 11 3.30 5.82 -0.40
N VAL A 12 4.04 4.86 0.15
CA VAL A 12 4.87 3.94 -0.64
C VAL A 12 4.18 2.60 -0.81
N VAL A 13 4.31 2.00 -1.98
CA VAL A 13 3.77 0.66 -2.28
C VAL A 13 4.94 -0.27 -2.54
N VAL A 14 5.13 -1.26 -1.66
CA VAL A 14 6.30 -2.13 -1.65
C VAL A 14 5.91 -3.61 -1.60
N GLY A 15 6.83 -4.46 -2.00
CA GLY A 15 6.68 -5.91 -2.11
C GLY A 15 7.37 -6.42 -3.37
N ASP A 16 7.49 -7.72 -3.51
CA ASP A 16 8.23 -8.38 -4.58
C ASP A 16 7.78 -7.99 -6.00
N GLY A 17 8.63 -8.21 -6.98
CA GLY A 17 8.31 -8.00 -8.39
C GLY A 17 7.18 -8.92 -8.88
N GLY A 18 6.32 -8.41 -9.78
CA GLY A 18 5.26 -9.18 -10.44
C GLY A 18 4.08 -9.57 -9.54
N ILE A 19 3.94 -9.02 -8.34
CA ILE A 19 2.81 -9.33 -7.44
C ILE A 19 1.53 -8.56 -7.78
N GLY A 20 1.60 -7.46 -8.52
CA GLY A 20 0.42 -6.69 -8.94
C GLY A 20 0.38 -5.23 -8.47
N LYS A 21 1.39 -4.70 -7.77
CA LYS A 21 1.42 -3.33 -7.23
C LYS A 21 1.05 -2.26 -8.26
N SER A 22 1.79 -2.20 -9.37
CA SER A 22 1.55 -1.23 -10.45
C SER A 22 0.18 -1.42 -11.10
N THR A 23 -0.28 -2.67 -11.22
CA THR A 23 -1.61 -2.98 -11.75
C THR A 23 -2.71 -2.48 -10.81
N MET A 24 -2.53 -2.62 -9.49
CA MET A 24 -3.44 -2.09 -8.47
C MET A 24 -3.55 -0.56 -8.56
N ILE A 25 -2.42 0.14 -8.68
CA ILE A 25 -2.37 1.60 -8.82
C ILE A 25 -3.00 2.03 -10.16
N GLN A 26 -2.74 1.31 -11.24
CA GLN A 26 -3.34 1.58 -12.55
C GLN A 26 -4.85 1.38 -12.53
N TYR A 27 -5.35 0.36 -11.80
CA TYR A 27 -6.78 0.17 -11.59
C TYR A 27 -7.39 1.34 -10.80
N LEU A 28 -6.75 1.81 -9.74
CA LEU A 28 -7.19 3.01 -9.01
C LEU A 28 -7.35 4.22 -9.92
N LYS A 29 -6.41 4.39 -10.86
CA LYS A 29 -6.38 5.51 -11.80
C LYS A 29 -7.48 5.44 -12.86
N THR A 30 -7.76 4.25 -13.38
CA THR A 30 -8.56 4.09 -14.61
C THR A 30 -9.90 3.38 -14.41
N GLY A 31 -10.09 2.71 -13.26
CA GLY A 31 -11.23 1.82 -13.02
C GLY A 31 -11.23 0.55 -13.88
N ARG A 32 -10.11 0.23 -14.53
CA ARG A 32 -10.00 -0.91 -15.46
C ARG A 32 -8.73 -1.71 -15.20
N TYR A 33 -8.82 -3.01 -15.44
CA TYR A 33 -7.63 -3.87 -15.49
C TYR A 33 -6.81 -3.55 -16.74
N ILE A 34 -5.58 -3.14 -16.55
CA ILE A 34 -4.60 -2.92 -17.63
C ILE A 34 -3.33 -3.69 -17.21
N PRO A 35 -2.93 -4.72 -17.98
CA PRO A 35 -1.70 -5.43 -17.69
C PRO A 35 -0.51 -4.48 -17.71
N MET A 36 0.25 -4.45 -16.62
CA MET A 36 1.42 -3.60 -16.49
C MET A 36 2.70 -4.39 -16.77
N ARG A 37 3.67 -3.73 -17.38
CA ARG A 37 5.04 -4.25 -17.50
C ARG A 37 5.76 -4.14 -16.17
N ILE A 38 6.92 -4.78 -16.05
CA ILE A 38 7.78 -4.68 -14.87
C ILE A 38 8.18 -3.21 -14.67
N THR A 39 7.96 -2.71 -13.45
CA THR A 39 8.36 -1.36 -13.05
C THR A 39 9.88 -1.30 -12.91
N ILE A 40 10.51 -0.29 -13.50
CA ILE A 40 11.94 -0.03 -13.35
C ILE A 40 12.08 1.23 -12.49
N GLY A 41 12.70 1.10 -11.31
CA GLY A 41 12.85 2.20 -10.37
C GLY A 41 11.57 2.52 -9.60
N THR A 42 11.06 3.72 -9.72
CA THR A 42 9.82 4.17 -9.05
C THR A 42 8.95 4.95 -10.02
N ASP A 43 7.65 4.84 -9.85
CA ASP A 43 6.66 5.68 -10.52
C ASP A 43 5.84 6.45 -9.48
N LEU A 44 5.44 7.68 -9.81
CA LEU A 44 4.71 8.57 -8.93
C LEU A 44 3.32 8.84 -9.47
N PHE A 45 2.33 8.59 -8.63
CA PHE A 45 0.93 8.84 -8.94
C PHE A 45 0.26 9.65 -7.82
N THR A 46 -0.77 10.42 -8.12
CA THR A 46 -1.56 11.12 -7.11
C THR A 46 -3.03 10.79 -7.22
N HIS A 47 -3.68 10.59 -6.08
CA HIS A 47 -5.12 10.40 -5.97
C HIS A 47 -5.67 11.20 -4.80
N SER A 48 -6.93 11.67 -4.91
CA SER A 48 -7.52 12.54 -3.88
C SER A 48 -8.85 11.99 -3.41
N TYR A 49 -9.08 12.14 -2.09
CA TYR A 49 -10.34 11.83 -1.43
C TYR A 49 -10.86 13.09 -0.72
N VAL A 50 -12.16 13.14 -0.48
CA VAL A 50 -12.80 14.19 0.31
C VAL A 50 -13.60 13.53 1.43
N PHE A 51 -13.29 13.89 2.68
CA PHE A 51 -13.98 13.43 3.87
C PHE A 51 -14.47 14.64 4.67
N ASN A 52 -15.80 14.82 4.78
CA ASN A 52 -16.40 15.94 5.55
C ASN A 52 -15.73 17.29 5.23
N ASP A 53 -15.63 17.65 3.94
CA ASP A 53 -14.98 18.87 3.42
C ASP A 53 -13.46 18.96 3.63
N ILE A 54 -12.82 17.91 4.13
CA ILE A 54 -11.36 17.79 4.21
C ILE A 54 -10.82 17.11 2.96
N HIS A 55 -9.95 17.80 2.24
CA HIS A 55 -9.28 17.25 1.06
C HIS A 55 -8.00 16.51 1.44
N VAL A 56 -7.97 15.22 1.15
CA VAL A 56 -6.79 14.36 1.38
C VAL A 56 -6.22 13.93 0.04
N LYS A 57 -5.00 14.35 -0.25
CA LYS A 57 -4.25 13.93 -1.45
C LYS A 57 -3.20 12.91 -1.07
N LEU A 58 -3.26 11.74 -1.67
CA LEU A 58 -2.22 10.73 -1.58
C LEU A 58 -1.22 10.92 -2.72
N GLN A 59 0.05 11.00 -2.37
CA GLN A 59 1.18 10.92 -3.29
C GLN A 59 1.72 9.49 -3.22
N ILE A 60 1.37 8.67 -4.20
CA ILE A 60 1.58 7.22 -4.22
C ILE A 60 2.85 6.92 -5.02
N TRP A 61 3.83 6.30 -4.36
CA TRP A 61 5.10 5.89 -4.93
C TRP A 61 5.10 4.39 -5.17
N ASP A 62 4.96 3.99 -6.44
CA ASP A 62 5.09 2.60 -6.86
C ASP A 62 6.56 2.22 -6.95
N PHE A 63 6.99 1.30 -6.10
CA PHE A 63 8.39 0.89 -6.05
C PHE A 63 8.60 -0.45 -6.77
N ALA A 64 9.65 -0.51 -7.61
CA ALA A 64 10.04 -1.73 -8.28
C ALA A 64 10.36 -2.85 -7.29
N GLY A 65 9.69 -3.99 -7.45
CA GLY A 65 9.79 -5.10 -6.49
C GLY A 65 10.97 -6.03 -6.71
N GLU A 66 11.85 -5.78 -7.67
CA GLU A 66 13.04 -6.59 -7.90
C GLU A 66 14.11 -6.32 -6.84
N SER A 67 14.80 -7.38 -6.39
CA SER A 67 15.83 -7.31 -5.33
C SER A 67 16.92 -6.28 -5.61
N ARG A 68 17.33 -6.14 -6.88
CA ARG A 68 18.34 -5.15 -7.30
C ARG A 68 17.95 -3.70 -7.04
N PHE A 69 16.66 -3.37 -6.90
CA PHE A 69 16.19 -2.01 -6.61
C PHE A 69 15.98 -1.75 -5.12
N ARG A 70 15.99 -2.79 -4.26
CA ARG A 70 15.79 -2.62 -2.80
C ARG A 70 16.79 -1.67 -2.16
N PHE A 71 18.00 -1.60 -2.71
CA PHE A 71 19.04 -0.68 -2.24
C PHE A 71 18.60 0.80 -2.27
N PHE A 72 17.74 1.18 -3.21
CA PHE A 72 17.26 2.55 -3.33
C PHE A 72 16.04 2.85 -2.44
N LEU A 73 15.33 1.82 -1.99
CA LEU A 73 14.08 1.97 -1.22
C LEU A 73 14.22 2.87 0.02
N PRO A 74 15.29 2.83 0.81
CA PRO A 74 15.45 3.72 1.98
C PRO A 74 15.30 5.20 1.62
N ASN A 75 15.85 5.63 0.49
CA ASN A 75 15.75 7.02 0.04
C ASN A 75 14.33 7.40 -0.37
N TYR A 76 13.60 6.48 -1.03
CA TYR A 76 12.22 6.71 -1.44
C TYR A 76 11.22 6.59 -0.29
N ALA A 77 11.49 5.73 0.70
CA ALA A 77 10.64 5.56 1.87
C ALA A 77 10.77 6.70 2.89
N ARG A 78 11.86 7.47 2.83
CA ARG A 78 12.06 8.61 3.75
C ARG A 78 10.90 9.60 3.66
N GLY A 79 10.32 9.95 4.82
CA GLY A 79 9.18 10.84 4.91
C GLY A 79 7.85 10.23 4.45
N ALA A 80 7.78 8.92 4.25
CA ALA A 80 6.50 8.24 4.00
C ALA A 80 5.62 8.30 5.25
N HIS A 81 4.35 8.65 5.03
CA HIS A 81 3.31 8.64 6.07
C HIS A 81 2.62 7.27 6.12
N GLY A 82 2.44 6.64 4.95
CA GLY A 82 1.81 5.34 4.80
C GLY A 82 2.60 4.39 3.92
N CYS A 83 2.39 3.09 4.12
CA CYS A 83 2.96 2.02 3.32
C CYS A 83 1.93 0.93 3.05
N LEU A 84 1.70 0.62 1.78
CA LEU A 84 1.01 -0.60 1.37
C LEU A 84 2.07 -1.70 1.24
N LEU A 85 2.03 -2.67 2.15
CA LEU A 85 2.93 -3.81 2.20
C LEU A 85 2.27 -4.98 1.48
N CYS A 86 2.71 -5.27 0.25
CA CYS A 86 2.02 -6.14 -0.69
C CYS A 86 2.69 -7.49 -0.86
N TYR A 87 1.89 -8.56 -1.01
CA TYR A 87 2.31 -9.90 -1.39
C TYR A 87 1.29 -10.52 -2.36
N ASP A 88 1.69 -11.56 -3.06
CA ASP A 88 0.83 -12.35 -3.97
C ASP A 88 0.33 -13.58 -3.23
N ILE A 89 -0.99 -13.74 -3.08
CA ILE A 89 -1.59 -14.87 -2.35
C ILE A 89 -1.29 -16.22 -3.01
N THR A 90 -0.85 -16.21 -4.27
CA THR A 90 -0.49 -17.41 -5.04
C THR A 90 1.01 -17.74 -5.01
N ARG A 91 1.83 -16.87 -4.39
CA ARG A 91 3.28 -17.03 -4.36
C ARG A 91 3.82 -16.86 -2.93
N TYR A 92 4.02 -17.99 -2.25
CA TYR A 92 4.41 -18.02 -0.84
C TYR A 92 5.71 -17.26 -0.54
N THR A 93 6.69 -17.30 -1.43
CA THR A 93 7.96 -16.57 -1.28
C THR A 93 7.77 -15.06 -1.16
N SER A 94 6.77 -14.50 -1.85
CA SER A 94 6.47 -13.07 -1.72
C SER A 94 5.92 -12.69 -0.33
N PHE A 95 5.28 -13.63 0.36
CA PHE A 95 4.83 -13.48 1.74
C PHE A 95 6.01 -13.62 2.72
N GLU A 96 6.92 -14.56 2.49
CA GLU A 96 8.13 -14.71 3.32
C GLU A 96 9.00 -13.46 3.29
N ASN A 97 9.10 -12.78 2.15
CA ASN A 97 9.89 -11.56 1.98
C ASN A 97 9.27 -10.30 2.62
N LEU A 98 8.02 -10.36 3.11
CA LEU A 98 7.34 -9.19 3.72
C LEU A 98 8.12 -8.57 4.86
N MET A 99 8.78 -9.37 5.70
CA MET A 99 9.53 -8.86 6.84
C MET A 99 10.72 -7.99 6.39
N GLU A 100 11.37 -8.35 5.29
CA GLU A 100 12.47 -7.54 4.74
C GLU A 100 11.95 -6.18 4.24
N TRP A 101 10.86 -6.19 3.45
CA TRP A 101 10.22 -4.96 2.97
C TRP A 101 9.74 -4.07 4.12
N TYR A 102 9.09 -4.67 5.14
CA TYR A 102 8.64 -3.97 6.34
C TYR A 102 9.81 -3.28 7.06
N ASN A 103 10.90 -4.01 7.32
CA ASN A 103 12.05 -3.49 8.05
C ASN A 103 12.72 -2.31 7.31
N ILE A 104 12.89 -2.41 5.99
CA ILE A 104 13.47 -1.33 5.18
C ILE A 104 12.63 -0.06 5.31
N VAL A 105 11.32 -0.15 5.15
CA VAL A 105 10.43 1.01 5.23
C VAL A 105 10.36 1.54 6.65
N LYS A 106 10.21 0.67 7.66
CA LYS A 106 10.11 1.07 9.08
C LYS A 106 11.36 1.78 9.57
N ASN A 107 12.54 1.32 9.16
CA ASN A 107 13.81 1.96 9.51
C ASN A 107 13.98 3.33 8.82
N SER A 108 13.40 3.51 7.64
CA SER A 108 13.51 4.76 6.86
C SER A 108 12.45 5.79 7.21
N ALA A 109 11.30 5.33 7.73
CA ALA A 109 10.16 6.15 8.15
C ALA A 109 9.56 5.55 9.45
N PRO A 110 10.11 5.86 10.63
CA PRO A 110 9.72 5.21 11.90
C PRO A 110 8.23 5.36 12.27
N ASN A 111 7.60 6.45 11.85
CA ASN A 111 6.18 6.76 12.14
C ASN A 111 5.23 6.36 11.01
N VAL A 112 5.69 5.56 10.04
CA VAL A 112 4.87 5.12 8.92
C VAL A 112 3.74 4.18 9.38
N GLU A 113 2.54 4.41 8.87
CA GLU A 113 1.40 3.51 9.07
C GLU A 113 1.36 2.45 7.94
N PHE A 114 1.12 1.19 8.31
CA PHE A 114 1.08 0.09 7.35
C PHE A 114 -0.35 -0.42 7.12
N ILE A 115 -0.62 -0.83 5.87
CA ILE A 115 -1.72 -1.72 5.51
C ILE A 115 -1.12 -2.93 4.81
N LEU A 116 -1.50 -4.14 5.23
CA LEU A 116 -1.10 -5.40 4.58
C LEU A 116 -2.06 -5.71 3.44
N VAL A 117 -1.52 -6.02 2.26
CA VAL A 117 -2.31 -6.26 1.05
C VAL A 117 -1.92 -7.58 0.39
N GLY A 118 -2.86 -8.51 0.29
CA GLY A 118 -2.74 -9.75 -0.48
C GLY A 118 -3.33 -9.56 -1.88
N GLU A 119 -2.48 -9.60 -2.89
CA GLU A 119 -2.84 -9.43 -4.30
C GLU A 119 -3.33 -10.72 -4.96
N LYS A 120 -4.05 -10.59 -6.08
CA LYS A 120 -4.54 -11.67 -6.93
C LYS A 120 -5.62 -12.55 -6.30
N TYR A 121 -6.53 -11.93 -5.54
CA TYR A 121 -7.65 -12.62 -4.91
C TYR A 121 -8.56 -13.38 -5.90
N ASP A 122 -8.65 -12.93 -7.15
CA ASP A 122 -9.33 -13.65 -8.24
C ASP A 122 -8.82 -15.08 -8.46
N LEU A 123 -7.56 -15.35 -8.09
CA LEU A 123 -6.94 -16.66 -8.18
C LEU A 123 -7.05 -17.49 -6.88
N ALA A 124 -7.74 -16.98 -5.85
CA ALA A 124 -7.75 -17.57 -4.52
C ALA A 124 -8.24 -19.02 -4.49
N VAL A 125 -9.27 -19.36 -5.27
CA VAL A 125 -9.84 -20.71 -5.32
C VAL A 125 -8.91 -21.71 -5.97
N LEU A 126 -8.18 -21.28 -7.01
CA LEU A 126 -7.40 -22.19 -7.87
C LEU A 126 -5.93 -22.30 -7.49
N LYS A 127 -5.33 -21.22 -6.96
CA LYS A 127 -3.86 -21.10 -6.87
C LYS A 127 -3.35 -20.56 -5.54
N ARG A 128 -4.17 -20.40 -4.52
CA ARG A 128 -3.74 -19.88 -3.22
C ARG A 128 -2.65 -20.76 -2.59
N THR A 129 -1.54 -20.14 -2.23
CA THR A 129 -0.46 -20.76 -1.44
C THR A 129 -0.33 -20.12 -0.05
N VAL A 130 -0.75 -18.87 0.12
CA VAL A 130 -0.75 -18.16 1.40
C VAL A 130 -2.15 -18.21 2.01
N LYS A 131 -2.31 -18.93 3.12
CA LYS A 131 -3.59 -18.98 3.84
C LYS A 131 -3.91 -17.62 4.44
N LYS A 132 -5.17 -17.19 4.36
CA LYS A 132 -5.64 -15.91 4.92
C LYS A 132 -5.27 -15.75 6.40
N LYS A 133 -5.40 -16.83 7.18
CA LYS A 133 -5.04 -16.86 8.61
C LYS A 133 -3.57 -16.49 8.85
N MET A 134 -2.64 -16.94 8.00
CA MET A 134 -1.22 -16.59 8.12
C MET A 134 -0.99 -15.08 7.95
N ALA A 135 -1.66 -14.46 6.98
CA ALA A 135 -1.59 -13.02 6.77
C ALA A 135 -2.20 -12.22 7.94
N GLN A 136 -3.31 -12.70 8.50
CA GLN A 136 -3.94 -12.10 9.68
C GLN A 136 -3.02 -12.19 10.91
N GLU A 137 -2.36 -13.33 11.12
CA GLU A 137 -1.39 -13.53 12.20
C GLU A 137 -0.16 -12.62 12.03
N PHE A 138 0.33 -12.49 10.80
CA PHE A 138 1.41 -11.55 10.47
C PHE A 138 1.01 -10.10 10.78
N ALA A 139 -0.15 -9.64 10.30
CA ALA A 139 -0.65 -8.30 10.55
C ALA A 139 -0.78 -8.03 12.06
N LYS A 140 -1.35 -8.97 12.82
CA LYS A 140 -1.47 -8.88 14.29
C LYS A 140 -0.11 -8.78 14.98
N LYS A 141 0.85 -9.64 14.62
CA LYS A 141 2.22 -9.64 15.15
C LYS A 141 2.93 -8.31 14.91
N MET A 142 2.76 -7.75 13.71
CA MET A 142 3.40 -6.50 13.30
C MET A 142 2.60 -5.25 13.71
N LYS A 143 1.45 -5.43 14.41
CA LYS A 143 0.53 -4.35 14.80
C LYS A 143 0.05 -3.53 13.60
N ILE A 144 -0.15 -4.17 12.45
CA ILE A 144 -0.71 -3.55 11.25
C ILE A 144 -2.23 -3.52 11.40
N PRO A 145 -2.90 -2.34 11.42
CA PRO A 145 -4.31 -2.23 11.77
C PRO A 145 -5.26 -2.80 10.72
N TYR A 146 -4.84 -2.81 9.45
CA TYR A 146 -5.69 -3.25 8.34
C TYR A 146 -5.00 -4.28 7.48
N PHE A 147 -5.77 -5.30 7.10
CA PHE A 147 -5.39 -6.33 6.15
C PHE A 147 -6.50 -6.50 5.11
N PHE A 148 -6.14 -6.41 3.85
CA PHE A 148 -7.05 -6.64 2.72
C PHE A 148 -6.47 -7.67 1.76
N GLU A 149 -7.37 -8.43 1.14
CA GLU A 149 -7.06 -9.13 -0.10
C GLU A 149 -7.75 -8.38 -1.25
N THR A 150 -7.07 -8.27 -2.37
CA THR A 150 -7.52 -7.48 -3.52
C THR A 150 -7.30 -8.20 -4.85
N SER A 151 -8.07 -7.80 -5.84
CA SER A 151 -7.87 -8.21 -7.23
C SER A 151 -7.94 -7.01 -8.15
N SER A 152 -6.84 -6.73 -8.82
CA SER A 152 -6.81 -5.70 -9.87
C SER A 152 -7.54 -6.13 -11.15
N VAL A 153 -7.85 -7.44 -11.29
CA VAL A 153 -8.62 -7.96 -12.44
C VAL A 153 -10.10 -7.63 -12.28
N THR A 154 -10.64 -7.86 -11.07
CA THR A 154 -12.06 -7.64 -10.77
C THR A 154 -12.36 -6.29 -10.12
N GLY A 155 -11.34 -5.57 -9.63
CA GLY A 155 -11.47 -4.35 -8.84
C GLY A 155 -11.82 -4.59 -7.38
N TYR A 156 -11.91 -5.85 -6.94
CA TYR A 156 -12.25 -6.20 -5.56
C TYR A 156 -11.30 -5.53 -4.57
N ASN A 157 -11.86 -4.76 -3.63
CA ASN A 157 -11.17 -3.99 -2.59
C ASN A 157 -10.13 -2.96 -3.10
N ASN A 158 -9.96 -2.75 -4.41
CA ASN A 158 -8.88 -1.90 -4.94
C ASN A 158 -8.96 -0.47 -4.42
N ASN A 159 -10.08 0.22 -4.64
CA ASN A 159 -10.25 1.59 -4.13
C ASN A 159 -10.31 1.64 -2.60
N LEU A 160 -10.93 0.64 -1.97
CA LEU A 160 -11.10 0.57 -0.51
C LEU A 160 -9.76 0.63 0.24
N ILE A 161 -8.72 -0.01 -0.28
CA ILE A 161 -7.37 -0.01 0.31
C ILE A 161 -6.81 1.41 0.40
N PHE A 162 -6.86 2.17 -0.70
CA PHE A 162 -6.34 3.53 -0.75
C PHE A 162 -7.20 4.51 0.04
N GLU A 163 -8.51 4.35 0.00
CA GLU A 163 -9.44 5.14 0.82
C GLU A 163 -9.20 4.90 2.31
N THR A 164 -9.02 3.65 2.73
CA THR A 164 -8.69 3.30 4.12
C THR A 164 -7.35 3.89 4.53
N MET A 165 -6.33 3.84 3.66
CA MET A 165 -5.05 4.49 3.94
C MET A 165 -5.23 6.02 4.12
N ALA A 166 -6.01 6.67 3.27
CA ALA A 166 -6.26 8.10 3.38
C ALA A 166 -6.96 8.47 4.70
N LYS A 167 -7.95 7.68 5.12
CA LYS A 167 -8.65 7.86 6.42
C LYS A 167 -7.71 7.64 7.60
N LEU A 168 -6.96 6.56 7.60
CA LEU A 168 -5.99 6.22 8.65
C LEU A 168 -4.96 7.36 8.85
N LEU A 169 -4.41 7.88 7.77
CA LEU A 169 -3.42 8.96 7.83
C LEU A 169 -4.04 10.30 8.29
N LEU A 170 -5.28 10.57 7.90
CA LEU A 170 -6.01 11.75 8.35
C LEU A 170 -6.29 11.67 9.86
N GLU A 171 -6.79 10.54 10.35
CA GLU A 171 -7.06 10.30 11.78
C GLU A 171 -5.79 10.48 12.61
N LYS A 172 -4.69 9.85 12.21
CA LYS A 172 -3.40 10.01 12.89
C LYS A 172 -2.89 11.45 12.91
N ARG A 173 -3.12 12.19 11.84
CA ARG A 173 -2.73 13.60 11.78
C ARG A 173 -3.56 14.47 12.70
N GLU A 174 -4.86 14.21 12.79
CA GLU A 174 -5.76 14.98 13.67
C GLU A 174 -5.52 14.66 15.15
N GLU A 175 -5.22 13.40 15.51
CA GLU A 175 -4.78 13.03 16.87
C GLU A 175 -3.56 13.85 17.32
N ILE A 176 -2.50 13.93 16.49
CA ILE A 176 -1.29 14.71 16.78
C ILE A 176 -1.59 16.21 16.95
N VAL A 177 -2.55 16.76 16.20
CA VAL A 177 -2.92 18.19 16.28
C VAL A 177 -3.71 18.49 17.56
N GLN A 178 -4.44 17.51 18.11
CA GLN A 178 -5.22 17.69 19.35
C GLN A 178 -4.35 17.56 20.61
N GLU A 179 -3.21 16.85 20.52
CA GLU A 179 -2.29 16.64 21.64
C GLU A 179 -1.26 17.77 21.83
N ASN A 180 -1.17 18.74 20.89
CA ASN A 180 -0.26 19.90 20.92
C ASN A 180 -1.04 21.22 21.09
#